data_14e29c7f1ed9ac32174dbf8271542f1a
#
_entry.id   14e29c7f1ed9ac32174dbf8271542f1a
#
_cell.length_a   1.000
_cell.length_b   1.000
_cell.length_c   1.000
_cell.angle_alpha   90.00
_cell.angle_beta   90.00
_cell.angle_gamma   90.00
#
_symmetry.space_group_name_H-M   'P 1'
#
loop_
_entity.id
_entity.type
_entity.pdbx_description
1 polymer ?
#
loop_
_entity_poly.entity_id
_entity_poly.type
_entity_poly.pdbx_seq_one_letter_code
_entity_poly.pdbx_strand_id
1 'polypeptide(L)'
;MTTGSIHNAAPTASDTYSNFADLAAHEDEGLHWTRECRRVPGSDLAHIAIHGGHIEAGTTEAALACAGSADNYYSFKGIKTGANRTLHVTSTDFDEPQCVDLQSGMARTVSWHGFSGGDKITEVGGLDHDFSYWITVSLQHAGFPVAEAAPERAGSSPLNICNRNLAGRGVQLELSRAQRAAFFMNNDMSGGNRNNVTAEFHRYVEAIQAAYRRLRA
;
A
#
# COMPACT_ATOMS: atom_id res chain seq x y z
N MET A 1 40.05 -15.44 3.59
CA MET A 1 38.87 -15.91 4.37
C MET A 1 38.11 -14.67 4.81
N THR A 2 37.06 -14.30 4.05
CA THR A 2 36.21 -13.16 4.33
C THR A 2 34.99 -13.67 5.07
N THR A 3 34.89 -13.30 6.33
CA THR A 3 33.73 -13.62 7.18
C THR A 3 32.54 -12.77 6.72
N GLY A 4 31.58 -13.41 6.04
CA GLY A 4 30.31 -12.81 5.71
C GLY A 4 29.51 -12.51 6.98
N SER A 5 29.21 -11.23 7.20
CA SER A 5 28.33 -10.78 8.27
C SER A 5 26.90 -11.21 7.94
N ILE A 6 26.39 -12.17 8.69
CA ILE A 6 24.98 -12.57 8.63
C ILE A 6 24.18 -11.44 9.31
N HIS A 7 23.52 -10.61 8.51
CA HIS A 7 22.52 -9.68 9.03
C HIS A 7 21.32 -10.51 9.48
N ASN A 8 21.24 -10.76 10.79
CA ASN A 8 20.02 -11.24 11.41
C ASN A 8 18.94 -10.15 11.26
N ALA A 9 17.99 -10.36 10.36
CA ALA A 9 16.78 -9.57 10.34
C ALA A 9 16.07 -9.73 11.69
N ALA A 10 15.76 -8.60 12.34
CA ALA A 10 14.98 -8.62 13.56
C ALA A 10 13.63 -9.30 13.27
N PRO A 11 13.10 -10.15 14.17
CA PRO A 11 11.81 -10.77 13.97
C PRO A 11 10.75 -9.68 13.81
N THR A 12 9.93 -9.78 12.76
CA THR A 12 8.74 -8.94 12.59
C THR A 12 7.86 -9.20 13.81
N ALA A 13 7.48 -8.14 14.54
CA ALA A 13 6.55 -8.27 15.65
C ALA A 13 5.27 -8.93 15.11
N SER A 14 4.80 -9.99 15.78
CA SER A 14 3.53 -10.64 15.43
C SER A 14 2.39 -9.62 15.50
N ASP A 15 1.42 -9.72 14.61
CA ASP A 15 0.22 -8.91 14.66
C ASP A 15 -0.54 -9.12 15.98
N THR A 16 -1.27 -8.10 16.42
CA THR A 16 -2.10 -8.18 17.62
C THR A 16 -3.34 -9.04 17.37
N TYR A 17 -3.90 -8.96 16.16
CA TYR A 17 -5.10 -9.67 15.72
C TYR A 17 -4.77 -10.60 14.58
N SER A 18 -5.38 -11.78 14.59
CA SER A 18 -5.13 -12.84 13.60
C SER A 18 -5.75 -12.55 12.22
N ASN A 19 -6.83 -11.76 12.17
CA ASN A 19 -7.54 -11.37 10.96
C ASN A 19 -8.45 -10.16 11.26
N PHE A 20 -9.20 -9.67 10.27
CA PHE A 20 -10.13 -8.55 10.46
C PHE A 20 -11.28 -8.88 11.43
N ALA A 21 -11.82 -10.09 11.40
CA ALA A 21 -12.91 -10.48 12.31
C ALA A 21 -12.47 -10.43 13.77
N ASP A 22 -11.25 -10.89 14.07
CA ASP A 22 -10.64 -10.78 15.40
C ASP A 22 -10.41 -9.32 15.79
N LEU A 23 -9.88 -8.48 14.87
CA LEU A 23 -9.72 -7.05 15.10
C LEU A 23 -11.05 -6.38 15.42
N ALA A 24 -12.09 -6.61 14.62
CA ALA A 24 -13.40 -5.99 14.78
C ALA A 24 -14.16 -6.46 16.04
N ALA A 25 -13.77 -7.59 16.62
CA ALA A 25 -14.31 -8.04 17.90
C ALA A 25 -13.75 -7.26 19.12
N HIS A 26 -12.63 -6.56 18.93
CA HIS A 26 -11.90 -5.88 20.02
C HIS A 26 -11.75 -4.37 19.81
N GLU A 27 -11.92 -3.89 18.59
CA GLU A 27 -11.69 -2.50 18.20
C GLU A 27 -12.92 -1.93 17.48
N ASP A 28 -13.39 -0.74 17.90
CA ASP A 28 -14.62 -0.13 17.42
C ASP A 28 -14.40 0.69 16.13
N GLU A 29 -15.25 0.47 15.12
CA GLU A 29 -15.32 1.34 13.95
C GLU A 29 -15.79 2.74 14.32
N GLY A 30 -15.15 3.76 13.75
CA GLY A 30 -15.43 5.17 14.05
C GLY A 30 -14.68 5.72 15.26
N LEU A 31 -14.14 4.85 16.13
CA LEU A 31 -13.35 5.24 17.30
C LEU A 31 -11.86 4.85 17.14
N HIS A 32 -11.60 3.64 16.71
CA HIS A 32 -10.25 3.10 16.59
C HIS A 32 -9.80 2.98 15.14
N TRP A 33 -10.72 2.67 14.25
CA TRP A 33 -10.49 2.53 12.82
C TRP A 33 -11.71 2.99 12.00
N THR A 34 -11.49 3.27 10.73
CA THR A 34 -12.53 3.48 9.73
C THR A 34 -12.11 2.83 8.42
N ARG A 35 -13.06 2.69 7.50
CA ARG A 35 -12.81 2.22 6.14
C ARG A 35 -13.50 3.12 5.12
N GLU A 36 -12.90 3.17 3.95
CA GLU A 36 -13.48 3.84 2.79
C GLU A 36 -13.40 2.89 1.60
N CYS A 37 -14.51 2.75 0.89
CA CYS A 37 -14.58 1.95 -0.33
C CYS A 37 -15.33 2.75 -1.40
N ARG A 38 -14.70 2.90 -2.56
CA ARG A 38 -15.32 3.53 -3.72
C ARG A 38 -15.21 2.62 -4.93
N ARG A 39 -16.36 2.35 -5.57
CA ARG A 39 -16.44 1.62 -6.83
C ARG A 39 -16.70 2.58 -7.96
N VAL A 40 -15.97 2.41 -9.06
CA VAL A 40 -16.13 3.19 -10.30
C VAL A 40 -16.61 2.24 -11.40
N PRO A 41 -17.84 2.42 -11.92
CA PRO A 41 -18.35 1.59 -12.99
C PRO A 41 -17.43 1.61 -14.22
N GLY A 42 -17.09 0.42 -14.74
CA GLY A 42 -16.24 0.27 -15.91
C GLY A 42 -14.73 0.29 -15.62
N SER A 43 -14.29 0.58 -14.39
CA SER A 43 -12.89 0.40 -14.01
C SER A 43 -12.65 -1.03 -13.51
N ASP A 44 -11.55 -1.62 -13.96
CA ASP A 44 -11.06 -2.95 -13.60
C ASP A 44 -9.82 -2.91 -12.69
N LEU A 45 -9.39 -1.69 -12.28
CA LEU A 45 -8.26 -1.44 -11.39
C LEU A 45 -8.76 -1.00 -10.01
N ALA A 46 -8.15 -1.55 -8.95
CA ALA A 46 -8.30 -1.05 -7.59
C ALA A 46 -6.96 -0.62 -6.99
N HIS A 47 -6.96 0.53 -6.31
CA HIS A 47 -5.91 0.94 -5.40
C HIS A 47 -6.37 0.69 -3.97
N ILE A 48 -5.64 -0.15 -3.22
CA ILE A 48 -6.00 -0.52 -1.85
C ILE A 48 -4.91 -0.13 -0.87
N ALA A 49 -5.28 0.45 0.27
CA ALA A 49 -4.40 0.75 1.41
C ALA A 49 -4.95 0.07 2.65
N ILE A 50 -4.56 -1.19 2.87
CA ILE A 50 -5.07 -1.99 3.99
C ILE A 50 -4.46 -1.60 5.35
N HIS A 51 -3.41 -0.81 5.35
CA HIS A 51 -2.75 -0.25 6.53
C HIS A 51 -2.77 1.29 6.52
N GLY A 52 -3.87 1.87 6.06
CA GLY A 52 -4.03 3.31 5.92
C GLY A 52 -4.10 4.08 7.25
N GLY A 53 -4.38 5.36 7.13
CA GLY A 53 -4.51 6.26 8.28
C GLY A 53 -3.19 6.44 9.03
N HIS A 54 -3.16 6.10 10.30
CA HIS A 54 -1.97 6.19 11.15
C HIS A 54 -1.20 4.86 11.30
N ILE A 55 -1.62 3.78 10.64
CA ILE A 55 -0.89 2.50 10.65
C ILE A 55 0.41 2.66 9.84
N GLU A 56 0.26 2.97 8.55
CA GLU A 56 1.36 3.28 7.62
C GLU A 56 1.05 4.62 6.92
N ALA A 57 1.24 5.70 7.65
CA ALA A 57 0.84 7.05 7.23
C ALA A 57 1.36 7.40 5.81
N GLY A 58 0.48 7.97 4.98
CA GLY A 58 0.75 8.35 3.59
C GLY A 58 0.24 7.35 2.56
N THR A 59 -0.06 6.10 2.94
CA THR A 59 -0.54 5.07 2.01
C THR A 59 -1.97 5.32 1.53
N THR A 60 -2.85 5.77 2.44
CA THR A 60 -4.22 6.19 2.10
C THR A 60 -4.22 7.29 1.05
N GLU A 61 -3.43 8.33 1.28
CA GLU A 61 -3.37 9.51 0.42
C GLU A 61 -2.81 9.16 -0.97
N ALA A 62 -1.78 8.31 -1.02
CA ALA A 62 -1.21 7.84 -2.28
C ALA A 62 -2.20 6.96 -3.06
N ALA A 63 -2.84 6.00 -2.41
CA ALA A 63 -3.86 5.14 -3.03
C ALA A 63 -5.04 5.97 -3.57
N LEU A 64 -5.57 6.90 -2.77
CA LEU A 64 -6.68 7.75 -3.16
C LEU A 64 -6.35 8.65 -4.36
N ALA A 65 -5.17 9.29 -4.33
CA ALA A 65 -4.73 10.18 -5.41
C ALA A 65 -4.46 9.40 -6.71
N CYS A 66 -3.86 8.20 -6.64
CA CYS A 66 -3.63 7.36 -7.81
C CYS A 66 -4.94 6.85 -8.42
N ALA A 67 -5.92 6.47 -7.59
CA ALA A 67 -7.25 6.09 -8.06
C ALA A 67 -7.99 7.28 -8.71
N GLY A 68 -7.71 8.51 -8.26
CA GLY A 68 -8.38 9.70 -8.77
C GLY A 68 -9.90 9.54 -8.74
N SER A 69 -10.60 9.93 -9.81
CA SER A 69 -12.04 9.67 -10.01
C SER A 69 -12.33 8.49 -10.95
N ALA A 70 -11.27 7.91 -11.54
CA ALA A 70 -11.38 6.94 -12.63
C ALA A 70 -11.31 5.49 -12.17
N ASP A 71 -10.68 5.21 -11.02
CA ASP A 71 -10.42 3.86 -10.57
C ASP A 71 -11.02 3.57 -9.19
N ASN A 72 -11.16 2.29 -8.89
CA ASN A 72 -11.68 1.83 -7.62
C ASN A 72 -10.66 2.09 -6.50
N TYR A 73 -11.16 2.34 -5.31
CA TYR A 73 -10.34 2.67 -4.16
C TYR A 73 -10.87 2.02 -2.90
N TYR A 74 -9.96 1.55 -2.06
CA TYR A 74 -10.23 1.07 -0.72
C TYR A 74 -9.14 1.53 0.25
N SER A 75 -9.52 1.91 1.46
CA SER A 75 -8.58 2.09 2.56
C SER A 75 -9.18 1.67 3.89
N PHE A 76 -8.46 0.81 4.62
CA PHE A 76 -8.64 0.59 6.05
C PHE A 76 -7.71 1.54 6.79
N LYS A 77 -8.27 2.37 7.68
CA LYS A 77 -7.54 3.48 8.32
C LYS A 77 -7.53 3.34 9.83
N GLY A 78 -6.35 3.23 10.43
CA GLY A 78 -6.20 3.41 11.88
C GLY A 78 -6.35 4.89 12.24
N ILE A 79 -7.21 5.19 13.22
CA ILE A 79 -7.51 6.57 13.65
C ILE A 79 -7.33 6.79 15.15
N LYS A 80 -6.72 5.84 15.86
CA LYS A 80 -6.40 5.98 17.28
C LYS A 80 -5.44 7.17 17.49
N THR A 81 -5.49 7.80 18.64
CA THR A 81 -4.54 8.86 19.02
C THR A 81 -3.10 8.33 19.19
N GLY A 82 -2.94 7.01 19.37
CA GLY A 82 -1.66 6.31 19.47
C GLY A 82 -1.83 4.82 19.26
N ALA A 83 -0.71 4.07 19.22
CA ALA A 83 -0.69 2.61 19.08
C ALA A 83 -1.42 2.06 17.85
N ASN A 84 -1.50 2.82 16.76
CA ASN A 84 -2.19 2.36 15.53
C ASN A 84 -1.56 1.10 14.92
N ARG A 85 -0.30 0.78 15.23
CA ARG A 85 0.36 -0.46 14.81
C ARG A 85 -0.37 -1.71 15.31
N THR A 86 -1.12 -1.64 16.42
CA THR A 86 -1.94 -2.77 16.88
C THR A 86 -3.08 -3.14 15.93
N LEU A 87 -3.47 -2.22 15.04
CA LEU A 87 -4.50 -2.45 14.02
C LEU A 87 -3.95 -3.05 12.71
N HIS A 88 -2.67 -3.33 12.66
CA HIS A 88 -2.06 -4.01 11.52
C HIS A 88 -2.50 -5.47 11.51
N VAL A 89 -2.95 -5.93 10.34
CA VAL A 89 -3.21 -7.34 10.05
C VAL A 89 -2.43 -7.69 8.78
N THR A 90 -1.58 -8.69 8.86
CA THR A 90 -0.74 -9.13 7.73
C THR A 90 -1.57 -9.36 6.47
N SER A 91 -1.05 -8.96 5.31
CA SER A 91 -1.78 -8.96 4.03
C SER A 91 -2.34 -10.31 3.60
N THR A 92 -1.76 -11.43 4.08
CA THR A 92 -2.28 -12.79 3.83
C THR A 92 -3.50 -13.12 4.68
N ASP A 93 -3.65 -12.46 5.82
CA ASP A 93 -4.71 -12.71 6.80
C ASP A 93 -5.76 -11.58 6.80
N PHE A 94 -5.53 -10.53 6.00
CA PHE A 94 -6.46 -9.43 5.86
C PHE A 94 -7.69 -9.86 5.06
N ASP A 95 -8.82 -9.96 5.73
CA ASP A 95 -10.08 -10.50 5.21
C ASP A 95 -11.28 -9.54 5.41
N GLU A 96 -11.04 -8.22 5.48
CA GLU A 96 -12.09 -7.22 5.62
C GLU A 96 -13.09 -7.35 4.47
N PRO A 97 -14.40 -7.56 4.76
CA PRO A 97 -15.38 -7.97 3.76
C PRO A 97 -15.56 -7.03 2.57
N GLN A 98 -15.48 -5.70 2.77
CA GLN A 98 -15.62 -4.74 1.67
C GLN A 98 -14.40 -4.75 0.75
N CYS A 99 -13.20 -4.95 1.31
CA CYS A 99 -11.97 -5.09 0.55
C CYS A 99 -12.00 -6.38 -0.28
N VAL A 100 -12.37 -7.50 0.35
CA VAL A 100 -12.47 -8.79 -0.33
C VAL A 100 -13.51 -8.75 -1.45
N ASP A 101 -14.68 -8.16 -1.21
CA ASP A 101 -15.74 -8.02 -2.20
C ASP A 101 -15.30 -7.10 -3.36
N LEU A 102 -14.63 -5.98 -3.07
CA LEU A 102 -14.04 -5.13 -4.10
C LEU A 102 -13.06 -5.92 -4.98
N GLN A 103 -12.10 -6.61 -4.34
CA GLN A 103 -11.06 -7.37 -5.03
C GLN A 103 -11.61 -8.46 -5.94
N SER A 104 -12.70 -9.14 -5.52
CA SER A 104 -13.33 -10.22 -6.31
C SER A 104 -13.81 -9.77 -7.70
N GLY A 105 -14.01 -8.48 -7.90
CA GLY A 105 -14.44 -7.90 -9.18
C GLY A 105 -13.34 -7.23 -10.00
N MET A 106 -12.10 -7.17 -9.50
CA MET A 106 -11.01 -6.43 -10.13
C MET A 106 -10.10 -7.33 -10.96
N ALA A 107 -9.75 -6.90 -12.17
CA ALA A 107 -8.72 -7.56 -12.97
C ALA A 107 -7.31 -7.19 -12.50
N ARG A 108 -7.15 -6.01 -11.88
CA ARG A 108 -5.86 -5.48 -11.43
C ARG A 108 -5.95 -4.81 -10.07
N THR A 109 -4.86 -4.92 -9.31
CA THR A 109 -4.76 -4.32 -7.98
C THR A 109 -3.38 -3.72 -7.76
N VAL A 110 -3.34 -2.54 -7.15
CA VAL A 110 -2.14 -1.97 -6.52
C VAL A 110 -2.41 -1.84 -5.03
N SER A 111 -1.66 -2.58 -4.22
CA SER A 111 -1.70 -2.50 -2.75
C SER A 111 -0.59 -1.61 -2.25
N TRP A 112 -0.94 -0.67 -1.39
CA TRP A 112 -0.06 0.38 -0.87
C TRP A 112 0.33 0.09 0.56
N HIS A 113 1.62 -0.11 0.79
CA HIS A 113 2.22 -0.41 2.08
C HIS A 113 3.36 0.55 2.40
N GLY A 114 3.76 0.53 3.66
CA GLY A 114 4.85 1.36 4.11
C GLY A 114 5.74 0.66 5.13
N PHE A 115 7.04 0.79 4.94
CA PHE A 115 8.02 0.28 5.89
C PHE A 115 8.88 1.40 6.50
N SER A 116 9.63 1.07 7.56
CA SER A 116 10.61 1.95 8.17
C SER A 116 11.86 2.01 7.29
N GLY A 117 12.20 3.18 6.77
CA GLY A 117 13.41 3.39 5.97
C GLY A 117 13.78 4.86 5.95
N GLY A 118 15.10 5.16 6.09
CA GLY A 118 15.64 6.53 6.13
C GLY A 118 15.90 7.11 4.75
N ASP A 119 16.08 6.27 3.74
CA ASP A 119 16.26 6.68 2.35
C ASP A 119 14.94 6.61 1.59
N LYS A 120 14.75 7.55 0.65
CA LYS A 120 13.57 7.51 -0.22
C LYS A 120 13.70 6.35 -1.20
N ILE A 121 12.81 5.37 -1.09
CA ILE A 121 12.76 4.22 -1.99
C ILE A 121 11.34 3.65 -2.02
N THR A 122 10.95 3.11 -3.17
CA THR A 122 9.80 2.25 -3.35
C THR A 122 10.27 0.85 -3.70
N GLU A 123 9.90 -0.14 -2.91
CA GLU A 123 10.08 -1.54 -3.27
C GLU A 123 8.81 -2.03 -3.98
N VAL A 124 8.99 -2.79 -5.06
CA VAL A 124 7.90 -3.29 -5.91
C VAL A 124 7.87 -4.80 -5.85
N GLY A 125 6.71 -5.35 -5.52
CA GLY A 125 6.46 -6.79 -5.41
C GLY A 125 5.06 -7.16 -5.93
N GLY A 126 4.55 -8.31 -5.51
CA GLY A 126 3.30 -8.89 -5.98
C GLY A 126 3.52 -9.90 -7.12
N LEU A 127 2.41 -10.44 -7.65
CA LEU A 127 2.44 -11.45 -8.70
C LEU A 127 2.14 -10.90 -10.11
N ASP A 128 1.71 -9.65 -10.24
CA ASP A 128 1.50 -9.01 -11.56
C ASP A 128 2.82 -8.40 -12.08
N HIS A 129 3.67 -9.26 -12.65
CA HIS A 129 5.01 -8.87 -13.12
C HIS A 129 4.97 -7.84 -14.26
N ASP A 130 3.97 -7.90 -15.14
CA ASP A 130 3.82 -6.93 -16.24
C ASP A 130 3.52 -5.54 -15.68
N PHE A 131 2.60 -5.45 -14.73
CA PHE A 131 2.25 -4.17 -14.13
C PHE A 131 3.37 -3.65 -13.22
N SER A 132 4.03 -4.52 -12.45
CA SER A 132 5.21 -4.20 -11.65
C SER A 132 6.33 -3.63 -12.51
N TYR A 133 6.58 -4.21 -13.69
CA TYR A 133 7.56 -3.70 -14.66
C TYR A 133 7.23 -2.26 -15.09
N TRP A 134 5.99 -1.99 -15.52
CA TRP A 134 5.61 -0.65 -15.96
C TRP A 134 5.60 0.38 -14.82
N ILE A 135 5.26 -0.01 -13.60
CA ILE A 135 5.37 0.85 -12.42
C ILE A 135 6.85 1.19 -12.17
N THR A 136 7.73 0.18 -12.15
CA THR A 136 9.17 0.37 -11.97
C THR A 136 9.74 1.34 -13.00
N VAL A 137 9.51 1.09 -14.28
CA VAL A 137 10.00 1.95 -15.38
C VAL A 137 9.47 3.37 -15.26
N SER A 138 8.19 3.54 -14.94
CA SER A 138 7.58 4.87 -14.85
C SER A 138 8.09 5.67 -13.66
N LEU A 139 8.26 5.04 -12.49
CA LEU A 139 8.83 5.68 -11.31
C LEU A 139 10.30 6.06 -11.53
N GLN A 140 11.12 5.17 -12.10
CA GLN A 140 12.51 5.45 -12.43
C GLN A 140 12.65 6.60 -13.43
N HIS A 141 11.80 6.63 -14.46
CA HIS A 141 11.76 7.73 -15.43
C HIS A 141 11.39 9.07 -14.79
N ALA A 142 10.53 9.05 -13.78
CA ALA A 142 10.17 10.22 -12.99
C ALA A 142 11.22 10.60 -11.91
N GLY A 143 12.33 9.86 -11.81
CA GLY A 143 13.44 10.13 -10.90
C GLY A 143 13.26 9.56 -9.49
N PHE A 144 12.36 8.59 -9.29
CA PHE A 144 12.18 7.92 -8.00
C PHE A 144 13.06 6.67 -7.89
N PRO A 145 13.76 6.48 -6.76
CA PRO A 145 14.46 5.23 -6.49
C PRO A 145 13.48 4.06 -6.34
N VAL A 146 13.75 2.97 -7.07
CA VAL A 146 12.94 1.76 -7.05
C VAL A 146 13.83 0.54 -6.90
N ALA A 147 13.40 -0.42 -6.10
CA ALA A 147 14.03 -1.73 -5.96
C ALA A 147 12.97 -2.84 -6.01
N GLU A 148 13.42 -4.08 -6.21
CA GLU A 148 12.61 -5.26 -5.96
C GLU A 148 12.34 -5.37 -4.44
N ALA A 149 11.12 -5.77 -4.09
CA ALA A 149 10.75 -5.91 -2.69
C ALA A 149 11.56 -7.03 -2.01
N ALA A 150 12.03 -6.74 -0.80
CA ALA A 150 12.68 -7.75 0.03
C ALA A 150 11.73 -8.94 0.27
N PRO A 151 12.26 -10.18 0.42
CA PRO A 151 11.45 -11.41 0.50
C PRO A 151 10.30 -11.34 1.50
N GLU A 152 10.52 -10.70 2.66
CA GLU A 152 9.53 -10.55 3.72
C GLU A 152 8.41 -9.55 3.38
N ARG A 153 8.59 -8.73 2.35
CA ARG A 153 7.65 -7.71 1.84
C ARG A 153 7.25 -7.93 0.38
N ALA A 154 7.70 -9.04 -0.22
CA ALA A 154 7.52 -9.27 -1.65
C ALA A 154 6.05 -9.42 -2.11
N GLY A 155 5.12 -9.68 -1.20
CA GLY A 155 3.70 -9.84 -1.56
C GLY A 155 3.43 -11.00 -2.52
N SER A 156 4.31 -12.01 -2.57
CA SER A 156 4.29 -13.10 -3.55
C SER A 156 3.36 -14.27 -3.17
N SER A 157 2.76 -14.24 -1.98
CA SER A 157 1.80 -15.27 -1.59
C SER A 157 0.48 -15.12 -2.36
N PRO A 158 -0.11 -16.19 -2.91
CA PRO A 158 -1.47 -16.14 -3.47
C PRO A 158 -2.54 -15.74 -2.46
N LEU A 159 -2.29 -15.90 -1.16
CA LEU A 159 -3.18 -15.51 -0.08
C LEU A 159 -3.10 -14.01 0.24
N ASN A 160 -2.06 -13.30 -0.24
CA ASN A 160 -1.96 -11.86 -0.06
C ASN A 160 -3.15 -11.16 -0.74
N ILE A 161 -3.78 -10.23 -0.02
CA ILE A 161 -5.01 -9.56 -0.50
C ILE A 161 -4.82 -8.92 -1.88
N CYS A 162 -3.64 -8.42 -2.24
CA CYS A 162 -3.40 -7.84 -3.56
C CYS A 162 -3.51 -8.87 -4.70
N ASN A 163 -3.27 -10.15 -4.42
CA ASN A 163 -3.34 -11.24 -5.38
C ASN A 163 -4.71 -11.96 -5.40
N ARG A 164 -5.66 -11.54 -4.55
CA ARG A 164 -6.99 -12.16 -4.44
C ARG A 164 -8.04 -11.50 -5.35
N ASN A 165 -7.59 -10.91 -6.44
CA ASN A 165 -8.43 -10.38 -7.50
C ASN A 165 -8.76 -11.45 -8.56
N LEU A 166 -9.56 -11.10 -9.60
CA LEU A 166 -9.96 -12.01 -10.67
C LEU A 166 -8.78 -12.64 -11.43
N ALA A 167 -7.67 -11.91 -11.56
CA ALA A 167 -6.47 -12.39 -12.26
C ALA A 167 -5.57 -13.26 -11.38
N GLY A 168 -5.84 -13.35 -10.07
CA GLY A 168 -5.00 -14.06 -9.10
C GLY A 168 -3.62 -13.42 -8.91
N ARG A 169 -3.46 -12.15 -9.30
CA ARG A 169 -2.19 -11.41 -9.26
C ARG A 169 -2.41 -9.91 -9.13
N GLY A 170 -1.60 -9.26 -8.32
CA GLY A 170 -1.59 -7.82 -8.14
C GLY A 170 -0.18 -7.31 -7.91
N VAL A 171 -0.06 -6.01 -7.71
CA VAL A 171 1.19 -5.33 -7.34
C VAL A 171 1.13 -4.92 -5.88
N GLN A 172 2.20 -5.17 -5.14
CA GLN A 172 2.43 -4.63 -3.81
C GLN A 172 3.52 -3.56 -3.87
N LEU A 173 3.22 -2.37 -3.41
CA LEU A 173 4.17 -1.26 -3.26
C LEU A 173 4.49 -1.06 -1.79
N GLU A 174 5.78 -1.12 -1.49
CA GLU A 174 6.32 -0.85 -0.17
C GLU A 174 7.09 0.47 -0.21
N LEU A 175 6.54 1.51 0.38
CA LEU A 175 7.14 2.82 0.41
C LEU A 175 7.90 3.02 1.71
N SER A 176 9.18 3.40 1.63
CA SER A 176 9.93 3.76 2.82
C SER A 176 9.29 4.93 3.57
N ARG A 177 9.57 5.04 4.87
CA ARG A 177 9.09 6.19 5.66
C ARG A 177 9.56 7.52 5.06
N ALA A 178 10.79 7.57 4.57
CA ALA A 178 11.33 8.79 3.96
C ALA A 178 10.60 9.16 2.65
N GLN A 179 10.25 8.16 1.80
CA GLN A 179 9.48 8.42 0.60
C GLN A 179 8.06 8.91 0.93
N ARG A 180 7.38 8.29 1.89
CA ARG A 180 6.04 8.73 2.31
C ARG A 180 6.08 10.12 2.96
N ALA A 181 7.08 10.41 3.77
CA ALA A 181 7.23 11.73 4.38
C ALA A 181 7.43 12.84 3.33
N ALA A 182 8.22 12.58 2.27
CA ALA A 182 8.47 13.53 1.20
C ALA A 182 7.22 13.89 0.37
N PHE A 183 6.15 13.14 0.50
CA PHE A 183 4.85 13.47 -0.12
C PHE A 183 4.17 14.66 0.53
N PHE A 184 4.54 15.04 1.76
CA PHE A 184 3.86 16.08 2.54
C PHE A 184 4.80 17.23 2.86
N MET A 185 4.24 18.44 2.90
CA MET A 185 4.99 19.64 3.26
C MET A 185 5.67 19.45 4.62
N ASN A 186 6.91 19.93 4.72
CA ASN A 186 7.76 19.79 5.91
C ASN A 186 8.07 18.34 6.31
N ASN A 187 7.85 17.35 5.45
CA ASN A 187 7.93 15.91 5.75
C ASN A 187 7.04 15.49 6.93
N ASP A 188 5.97 16.25 7.18
CA ASP A 188 5.04 16.01 8.29
C ASP A 188 3.86 15.15 7.84
N MET A 189 3.84 13.89 8.28
CA MET A 189 2.77 12.92 8.03
C MET A 189 1.66 12.95 9.08
N SER A 190 1.59 13.96 9.94
CA SER A 190 0.48 14.09 10.89
C SER A 190 -0.86 14.24 10.17
N GLY A 191 -1.94 13.76 10.80
CA GLY A 191 -3.27 13.78 10.18
C GLY A 191 -3.71 15.18 9.73
N GLY A 192 -3.35 16.23 10.48
CA GLY A 192 -3.68 17.61 10.15
C GLY A 192 -2.91 18.18 8.93
N ASN A 193 -1.77 17.58 8.57
CA ASN A 193 -0.94 18.06 7.46
C ASN A 193 -1.10 17.25 6.16
N ARG A 194 -1.77 16.10 6.16
CA ARG A 194 -1.82 15.19 5.00
C ARG A 194 -2.54 15.75 3.77
N ASN A 195 -3.26 16.85 3.90
CA ASN A 195 -3.81 17.58 2.75
C ASN A 195 -2.78 18.51 2.09
N ASN A 196 -1.65 18.80 2.75
CA ASN A 196 -0.60 19.68 2.25
C ASN A 196 0.46 18.86 1.51
N VAL A 197 0.14 18.42 0.30
CA VAL A 197 1.02 17.59 -0.52
C VAL A 197 2.05 18.38 -1.30
N THR A 198 3.18 17.77 -1.63
CA THR A 198 4.30 18.36 -2.37
C THR A 198 4.17 18.13 -3.88
N ALA A 199 4.98 18.86 -4.66
CA ALA A 199 5.15 18.57 -6.09
C ALA A 199 5.72 17.15 -6.33
N GLU A 200 6.51 16.60 -5.38
CA GLU A 200 7.00 15.23 -5.43
C GLU A 200 5.86 14.22 -5.39
N PHE A 201 4.86 14.44 -4.53
CA PHE A 201 3.66 13.62 -4.47
C PHE A 201 2.93 13.57 -5.82
N HIS A 202 2.70 14.71 -6.44
CA HIS A 202 2.00 14.78 -7.74
C HIS A 202 2.78 14.05 -8.83
N ARG A 203 4.11 14.23 -8.92
CA ARG A 203 4.93 13.49 -9.89
C ARG A 203 4.90 11.98 -9.66
N TYR A 204 4.87 11.56 -8.38
CA TYR A 204 4.77 10.15 -8.04
C TYR A 204 3.44 9.55 -8.52
N VAL A 205 2.33 10.22 -8.22
CA VAL A 205 0.98 9.82 -8.66
C VAL A 205 0.90 9.74 -10.18
N GLU A 206 1.40 10.76 -10.89
CA GLU A 206 1.44 10.78 -12.36
C GLU A 206 2.23 9.60 -12.94
N ALA A 207 3.35 9.23 -12.31
CA ALA A 207 4.17 8.09 -12.73
C ALA A 207 3.41 6.76 -12.58
N ILE A 208 2.70 6.54 -11.48
CA ILE A 208 1.87 5.34 -11.27
C ILE A 208 0.72 5.28 -12.30
N GLN A 209 0.02 6.38 -12.51
CA GLN A 209 -1.06 6.46 -13.50
C GLN A 209 -0.53 6.25 -14.93
N ALA A 210 0.68 6.74 -15.24
CA ALA A 210 1.33 6.51 -16.53
C ALA A 210 1.67 5.03 -16.74
N ALA A 211 2.09 4.31 -15.69
CA ALA A 211 2.34 2.87 -15.76
C ALA A 211 1.08 2.10 -16.18
N TYR A 212 -0.06 2.43 -15.60
CA TYR A 212 -1.33 1.78 -15.96
C TYR A 212 -1.75 2.07 -17.40
N ARG A 213 -1.60 3.32 -17.85
CA ARG A 213 -1.88 3.67 -19.26
C ARG A 213 -1.00 2.87 -20.23
N ARG A 214 0.28 2.68 -19.93
CA ARG A 214 1.22 1.88 -20.74
C ARG A 214 0.87 0.39 -20.76
N LEU A 215 0.39 -0.13 -19.64
CA LEU A 215 -0.02 -1.53 -19.54
C LEU A 215 -1.23 -1.85 -20.45
N ARG A 216 -2.07 -0.85 -20.73
CA ARG A 216 -3.29 -1.00 -21.55
C ARG A 216 -3.08 -0.65 -23.03
N ALA A 217 -1.93 -0.08 -23.39
CA ALA A 217 -1.61 0.31 -24.77
C ALA A 217 -1.04 -0.87 -25.56
#